data_98e5b794769dc7beb259a9741bc14980
#
_entry.id   98e5b794769dc7beb259a9741bc14980
#
_cell.length_a   1.000
_cell.length_b   1.000
_cell.length_c   1.000
_cell.angle_alpha   90.00
_cell.angle_beta   90.00
_cell.angle_gamma   90.00
#
_symmetry.space_group_name_H-M   'P 1'
#
loop_
_entity.id
_entity.type
_entity.pdbx_description
1 polymer ?
#
loop_
_entity_poly.entity_id
_entity_poly.type
_entity_poly.pdbx_seq_one_letter_code
_entity_poly.pdbx_strand_id
1 'polypeptide(L)'
;MRFPFALAVLLLLLASPAYAQLVVPLTTPDGRVACTQGLTGIGRPPDWQAIADPDGPDGWVLAEMARDPTDLRFPLCISEQAVTRDVDATLRFKPLSGTRARVGGLLFRAQSANDYYVVRANALDNSVRFYRAEKGKRSQVAGKETPVESDKWHSLRVIASNESFEVSLDGNVLFSANDRSLPQPGAMGVWSQADSVTRYGSLLVGPVMK
;
A
#
# COMPACT_ATOMS: atom_id res chain seq x y z
N MET A 1 -46.72 26.79 -44.65
CA MET A 1 -45.89 25.67 -44.25
C MET A 1 -44.74 26.18 -43.40
N ARG A 2 -44.75 25.90 -42.08
CA ARG A 2 -43.65 26.29 -41.14
C ARG A 2 -42.93 25.01 -40.76
N PHE A 3 -41.65 24.90 -41.08
CA PHE A 3 -40.78 23.80 -40.65
C PHE A 3 -40.20 24.13 -39.27
N PRO A 4 -40.23 23.21 -38.29
CA PRO A 4 -39.55 23.44 -37.04
C PRO A 4 -38.05 23.10 -37.18
N PHE A 5 -37.19 24.03 -36.81
CA PHE A 5 -35.76 23.81 -36.65
C PHE A 5 -35.56 22.98 -35.37
N ALA A 6 -35.11 21.75 -35.52
CA ALA A 6 -34.65 20.95 -34.40
C ALA A 6 -33.21 21.34 -34.04
N LEU A 7 -33.02 21.93 -32.86
CA LEU A 7 -31.72 22.28 -32.30
C LEU A 7 -31.10 21.00 -31.73
N ALA A 8 -30.14 20.41 -32.44
CA ALA A 8 -29.36 19.29 -31.93
C ALA A 8 -28.34 19.81 -30.90
N VAL A 9 -28.58 19.53 -29.62
CA VAL A 9 -27.61 19.77 -28.55
C VAL A 9 -26.54 18.69 -28.61
N LEU A 10 -25.35 19.04 -29.09
CA LEU A 10 -24.18 18.19 -29.09
C LEU A 10 -23.61 18.16 -27.67
N LEU A 11 -23.88 17.08 -26.90
CA LEU A 11 -23.21 16.81 -25.62
C LEU A 11 -21.76 16.42 -25.91
N LEU A 12 -20.83 17.35 -25.71
CA LEU A 12 -19.40 17.04 -25.64
C LEU A 12 -19.14 16.30 -24.32
N LEU A 13 -19.02 14.98 -24.42
CA LEU A 13 -18.43 14.18 -23.35
C LEU A 13 -16.94 14.54 -23.23
N LEU A 14 -16.62 15.40 -22.28
CA LEU A 14 -15.22 15.65 -21.88
C LEU A 14 -14.70 14.36 -21.22
N ALA A 15 -14.00 13.55 -22.00
CA ALA A 15 -13.23 12.44 -21.45
C ALA A 15 -12.13 13.04 -20.54
N SER A 16 -12.23 12.82 -19.23
CA SER A 16 -11.16 13.17 -18.31
C SER A 16 -9.91 12.41 -18.73
N PRO A 17 -8.72 13.04 -18.76
CA PRO A 17 -7.49 12.34 -19.08
C PRO A 17 -7.27 11.23 -18.06
N ALA A 18 -7.26 9.99 -18.52
CA ALA A 18 -6.84 8.86 -17.69
C ALA A 18 -5.34 9.01 -17.44
N TYR A 19 -4.95 9.47 -16.27
CA TYR A 19 -3.55 9.46 -15.88
C TYR A 19 -3.08 8.02 -15.70
N ALA A 20 -1.99 7.66 -16.41
CA ALA A 20 -1.41 6.35 -16.31
C ALA A 20 -0.85 6.15 -14.89
N GLN A 21 -1.36 5.13 -14.19
CA GLN A 21 -0.73 4.68 -12.95
C GLN A 21 0.52 3.86 -13.29
N LEU A 22 1.61 4.11 -12.56
CA LEU A 22 2.80 3.30 -12.61
C LEU A 22 2.59 2.04 -11.78
N VAL A 23 2.85 0.88 -12.37
CA VAL A 23 2.96 -0.37 -11.60
C VAL A 23 4.37 -0.42 -11.02
N VAL A 24 4.49 -0.38 -9.70
CA VAL A 24 5.76 -0.60 -8.99
C VAL A 24 5.92 -2.11 -8.80
N PRO A 25 6.89 -2.75 -9.48
CA PRO A 25 7.05 -4.19 -9.38
C PRO A 25 7.56 -4.58 -7.99
N LEU A 26 6.89 -5.55 -7.37
CA LEU A 26 7.33 -6.21 -6.14
C LEU A 26 8.06 -7.52 -6.45
N THR A 27 7.74 -8.10 -7.61
CA THR A 27 8.38 -9.30 -8.18
C THR A 27 8.74 -9.04 -9.65
N THR A 28 9.72 -9.77 -10.17
CA THR A 28 10.06 -9.74 -11.59
C THR A 28 9.25 -10.78 -12.35
N PRO A 29 9.11 -10.66 -13.70
CA PRO A 29 8.39 -11.66 -14.52
C PRO A 29 8.99 -13.06 -14.48
N ASP A 30 10.26 -13.21 -14.12
CA ASP A 30 10.95 -14.49 -13.94
C ASP A 30 10.94 -14.99 -12.49
N GLY A 31 10.07 -14.40 -11.63
CA GLY A 31 9.81 -14.89 -10.27
C GLY A 31 10.88 -14.57 -9.24
N ARG A 32 11.51 -13.41 -9.32
CA ARG A 32 12.44 -12.91 -8.30
C ARG A 32 11.84 -11.73 -7.53
N VAL A 33 12.34 -11.48 -6.33
CA VAL A 33 12.01 -10.28 -5.54
C VAL A 33 12.59 -9.04 -6.21
N ALA A 34 11.77 -8.00 -6.42
CA ALA A 34 12.13 -6.78 -7.15
C ALA A 34 12.34 -5.57 -6.24
N CYS A 35 12.47 -5.75 -4.92
CA CYS A 35 12.62 -4.68 -3.93
C CYS A 35 13.72 -5.01 -2.92
N THR A 36 14.27 -4.00 -2.25
CA THR A 36 15.30 -4.13 -1.22
C THR A 36 14.65 -4.51 0.11
N GLN A 37 15.12 -5.60 0.71
CA GLN A 37 14.63 -6.07 1.99
C GLN A 37 15.19 -5.23 3.14
N GLY A 38 14.35 -4.94 4.13
CA GLY A 38 14.71 -4.20 5.32
C GLY A 38 13.95 -4.69 6.56
N LEU A 39 14.43 -4.33 7.73
CA LEU A 39 13.81 -4.64 9.01
C LEU A 39 13.84 -3.42 9.92
N THR A 40 12.67 -3.02 10.45
CA THR A 40 12.58 -2.13 11.59
C THR A 40 12.34 -2.98 12.84
N GLY A 41 12.97 -2.58 13.95
CA GLY A 41 12.80 -3.28 15.22
C GLY A 41 13.74 -4.47 15.40
N ILE A 42 13.23 -5.58 15.91
CA ILE A 42 14.01 -6.75 16.30
C ILE A 42 13.39 -8.04 15.77
N GLY A 43 14.09 -9.16 15.88
CA GLY A 43 13.62 -10.46 15.41
C GLY A 43 14.47 -11.00 14.26
N ARG A 44 14.00 -12.06 13.62
CA ARG A 44 14.69 -12.64 12.46
C ARG A 44 14.72 -11.68 11.28
N PRO A 45 15.77 -11.69 10.46
CA PRO A 45 15.77 -10.98 9.19
C PRO A 45 14.53 -11.32 8.35
N PRO A 46 14.07 -10.40 7.48
CA PRO A 46 13.02 -10.71 6.53
C PRO A 46 13.41 -11.86 5.59
N ASP A 47 12.39 -12.62 5.19
CA ASP A 47 12.52 -13.65 4.16
C ASP A 47 11.43 -13.41 3.10
N TRP A 48 11.63 -12.37 2.30
CA TRP A 48 10.73 -12.04 1.21
C TRP A 48 10.99 -12.95 0.01
N GLN A 49 9.93 -13.58 -0.49
CA GLN A 49 9.99 -14.51 -1.61
C GLN A 49 8.94 -14.16 -2.66
N ALA A 50 9.28 -14.40 -3.93
CA ALA A 50 8.31 -14.43 -5.01
C ALA A 50 7.65 -15.81 -5.03
N ILE A 51 6.33 -15.84 -4.95
CA ILE A 51 5.52 -17.07 -4.92
C ILE A 51 4.66 -17.11 -6.19
N ALA A 52 4.65 -18.24 -6.89
CA ALA A 52 3.77 -18.42 -8.04
C ALA A 52 2.29 -18.33 -7.61
N ASP A 53 1.56 -17.43 -8.24
CA ASP A 53 0.15 -17.18 -7.95
C ASP A 53 -0.53 -16.59 -9.20
N PRO A 54 -1.56 -17.25 -9.77
CA PRO A 54 -2.24 -16.75 -10.97
C PRO A 54 -2.95 -15.40 -10.76
N ASP A 55 -3.24 -15.02 -9.50
CA ASP A 55 -3.84 -13.74 -9.16
C ASP A 55 -2.80 -12.60 -9.08
N GLY A 56 -1.51 -12.91 -9.14
CA GLY A 56 -0.41 -11.93 -9.12
C GLY A 56 -0.10 -11.36 -10.50
N PRO A 57 0.54 -10.17 -10.56
CA PRO A 57 1.12 -9.67 -11.79
C PRO A 57 2.13 -10.67 -12.36
N ASP A 58 2.05 -10.92 -13.68
CA ASP A 58 2.93 -11.88 -14.38
C ASP A 58 2.96 -13.29 -13.74
N GLY A 59 1.91 -13.66 -13.00
CA GLY A 59 1.81 -14.96 -12.33
C GLY A 59 2.59 -15.06 -11.01
N TRP A 60 3.03 -13.95 -10.42
CA TRP A 60 3.81 -13.93 -9.18
C TRP A 60 3.24 -12.94 -8.16
N VAL A 61 3.37 -13.29 -6.88
CA VAL A 61 3.11 -12.41 -5.74
C VAL A 61 4.32 -12.40 -4.81
N LEU A 62 4.50 -11.30 -4.10
CA LEU A 62 5.49 -11.21 -3.04
C LEU A 62 4.89 -11.72 -1.72
N ALA A 63 5.67 -12.45 -0.91
CA ALA A 63 5.27 -12.86 0.44
C ALA A 63 6.45 -12.83 1.41
N GLU A 64 6.20 -12.48 2.66
CA GLU A 64 7.17 -12.60 3.76
C GLU A 64 6.98 -13.97 4.44
N MET A 65 8.06 -14.77 4.54
CA MET A 65 7.98 -16.19 4.89
C MET A 65 8.64 -16.56 6.23
N ALA A 66 9.31 -15.62 6.91
CA ALA A 66 10.06 -15.92 8.14
C ALA A 66 9.20 -16.36 9.34
N ARG A 67 7.92 -16.00 9.39
CA ARG A 67 6.94 -16.41 10.43
C ARG A 67 7.45 -16.26 11.87
N ASP A 68 8.18 -15.18 12.14
CA ASP A 68 8.72 -14.89 13.47
C ASP A 68 7.68 -14.15 14.32
N PRO A 69 7.23 -14.67 15.48
CA PRO A 69 6.18 -14.08 16.30
C PRO A 69 6.63 -12.87 17.14
N THR A 70 7.83 -12.33 16.92
CA THR A 70 8.33 -11.14 17.64
C THR A 70 7.46 -9.93 17.34
N ASP A 71 6.76 -9.35 18.30
CA ASP A 71 5.80 -8.27 18.13
C ASP A 71 6.39 -7.01 17.50
N LEU A 72 7.64 -6.68 17.86
CA LEU A 72 8.34 -5.51 17.35
C LEU A 72 9.19 -5.82 16.10
N ARG A 73 8.83 -6.83 15.36
CA ARG A 73 9.42 -7.17 14.07
C ARG A 73 8.59 -6.58 12.95
N PHE A 74 9.20 -5.72 12.14
CA PHE A 74 8.53 -5.05 11.02
C PHE A 74 9.32 -5.22 9.74
N PRO A 75 9.10 -6.31 8.99
CA PRO A 75 9.71 -6.55 7.68
C PRO A 75 9.25 -5.55 6.64
N LEU A 76 10.19 -5.11 5.80
CA LEU A 76 9.97 -4.17 4.70
C LEU A 76 10.52 -4.74 3.41
N CYS A 77 9.85 -4.42 2.30
CA CYS A 77 10.39 -4.56 0.96
C CYS A 77 10.21 -3.23 0.23
N ILE A 78 11.31 -2.50 0.04
CA ILE A 78 11.36 -1.11 -0.41
C ILE A 78 11.76 -1.08 -1.88
N SER A 79 10.94 -0.47 -2.73
CA SER A 79 11.23 -0.25 -4.15
C SER A 79 11.60 1.21 -4.40
N GLU A 80 12.77 1.44 -4.95
CA GLU A 80 13.24 2.77 -5.35
C GLU A 80 12.72 3.20 -6.74
N GLN A 81 11.92 2.39 -7.39
CA GLN A 81 11.33 2.71 -8.70
C GLN A 81 10.24 3.78 -8.62
N ALA A 82 9.71 4.06 -7.43
CA ALA A 82 8.80 5.17 -7.17
C ALA A 82 9.28 5.93 -5.94
N VAL A 83 9.87 7.10 -6.17
CA VAL A 83 10.29 8.02 -5.11
C VAL A 83 9.48 9.29 -5.25
N THR A 84 8.60 9.53 -4.29
CA THR A 84 7.67 10.66 -4.36
C THR A 84 7.28 11.16 -2.96
N ARG A 85 6.84 12.43 -2.93
CA ARG A 85 6.23 13.04 -1.74
C ARG A 85 4.70 12.90 -1.78
N ASP A 86 4.11 13.37 -2.87
CA ASP A 86 2.67 13.41 -3.05
C ASP A 86 2.28 12.27 -4.00
N VAL A 87 1.30 11.48 -3.60
CA VAL A 87 1.01 10.23 -4.29
C VAL A 87 -0.44 9.77 -4.05
N ASP A 88 -1.02 9.18 -5.07
CA ASP A 88 -2.18 8.30 -4.99
C ASP A 88 -1.68 6.87 -5.20
N ALA A 89 -1.59 6.09 -4.13
CA ALA A 89 -1.03 4.74 -4.15
C ALA A 89 -2.05 3.70 -3.70
N THR A 90 -2.11 2.58 -4.40
CA THR A 90 -2.98 1.45 -4.08
C THR A 90 -2.17 0.17 -4.05
N LEU A 91 -2.22 -0.53 -2.92
CA LEU A 91 -1.63 -1.85 -2.70
C LEU A 91 -2.72 -2.92 -2.71
N ARG A 92 -2.56 -3.94 -3.56
CA ARG A 92 -3.37 -5.15 -3.53
C ARG A 92 -2.67 -6.19 -2.64
N PHE A 93 -3.35 -6.66 -1.60
CA PHE A 93 -2.80 -7.64 -0.65
C PHE A 93 -3.86 -8.66 -0.21
N LYS A 94 -3.40 -9.83 0.25
CA LYS A 94 -4.25 -10.93 0.74
C LYS A 94 -3.64 -11.49 2.04
N PRO A 95 -4.21 -11.17 3.22
CA PRO A 95 -3.71 -11.67 4.50
C PRO A 95 -4.17 -13.11 4.70
N LEU A 96 -3.23 -14.05 4.87
CA LEU A 96 -3.54 -15.48 4.95
C LEU A 96 -3.55 -15.99 6.39
N SER A 97 -2.47 -15.76 7.13
CA SER A 97 -2.28 -16.29 8.48
C SER A 97 -1.35 -15.42 9.32
N GLY A 98 -1.26 -15.74 10.58
CA GLY A 98 -0.48 -15.09 11.61
C GLY A 98 -1.24 -15.11 12.92
N THR A 99 -0.56 -15.33 14.03
CA THR A 99 -1.13 -15.44 15.38
C THR A 99 -0.88 -14.19 16.22
N ARG A 100 0.18 -13.44 15.90
CA ARG A 100 0.50 -12.14 16.53
C ARG A 100 0.02 -10.97 15.70
N ALA A 101 0.08 -11.11 14.37
CA ALA A 101 -0.48 -10.15 13.43
C ALA A 101 -0.88 -10.87 12.14
N ARG A 102 -1.82 -10.30 11.39
CA ARG A 102 -2.23 -10.78 10.06
C ARG A 102 -2.44 -9.59 9.16
N VAL A 103 -1.32 -8.97 8.75
CA VAL A 103 -1.32 -7.63 8.17
C VAL A 103 -0.82 -7.60 6.74
N GLY A 104 -1.39 -6.66 5.95
CA GLY A 104 -0.77 -6.11 4.77
C GLY A 104 -0.57 -4.60 4.95
N GLY A 105 0.64 -4.10 4.65
CA GLY A 105 0.99 -2.69 4.82
C GLY A 105 1.53 -2.05 3.56
N LEU A 106 1.04 -0.84 3.25
CA LEU A 106 1.54 0.05 2.21
C LEU A 106 2.54 1.01 2.85
N LEU A 107 3.80 0.90 2.42
CA LEU A 107 4.92 1.73 2.84
C LEU A 107 5.09 2.91 1.88
N PHE A 108 5.30 4.12 2.38
CA PHE A 108 5.54 5.30 1.54
C PHE A 108 6.39 6.36 2.24
N ARG A 109 6.98 7.26 1.43
CA ARG A 109 7.96 8.27 1.86
C ARG A 109 9.10 7.64 2.68
N ALA A 110 9.53 6.42 2.34
CA ALA A 110 10.62 5.75 3.04
C ALA A 110 11.96 6.40 2.69
N GLN A 111 12.65 6.90 3.72
CA GLN A 111 14.01 7.40 3.65
C GLN A 111 15.02 6.29 3.99
N SER A 112 14.58 5.35 4.81
CA SER A 112 15.35 4.20 5.29
C SER A 112 14.40 3.13 5.83
N ALA A 113 14.96 2.00 6.29
CA ALA A 113 14.20 1.01 7.04
C ALA A 113 13.72 1.50 8.43
N ASN A 114 14.11 2.71 8.85
CA ASN A 114 13.79 3.27 10.17
C ASN A 114 12.98 4.58 10.11
N ASP A 115 12.83 5.17 8.90
CA ASP A 115 12.16 6.46 8.72
C ASP A 115 11.20 6.38 7.53
N TYR A 116 9.91 6.22 7.81
CA TYR A 116 8.86 6.02 6.80
C TYR A 116 7.46 6.24 7.35
N TYR A 117 6.49 6.38 6.46
CA TYR A 117 5.09 6.18 6.76
C TYR A 117 4.61 4.80 6.34
N VAL A 118 3.67 4.25 7.10
CA VAL A 118 2.97 3.01 6.73
C VAL A 118 1.50 3.07 7.12
N VAL A 119 0.64 2.67 6.20
CA VAL A 119 -0.75 2.28 6.51
C VAL A 119 -0.82 0.77 6.42
N ARG A 120 -1.34 0.15 7.49
CA ARG A 120 -1.55 -1.30 7.54
C ARG A 120 -3.02 -1.65 7.77
N ALA A 121 -3.49 -2.71 7.14
CA ALA A 121 -4.74 -3.38 7.47
C ALA A 121 -4.44 -4.72 8.15
N ASN A 122 -5.16 -5.04 9.23
CA ASN A 122 -4.93 -6.25 10.02
C ASN A 122 -6.22 -7.08 10.16
N ALA A 123 -6.19 -8.27 9.61
CA ALA A 123 -7.30 -9.22 9.66
C ALA A 123 -7.45 -9.94 11.02
N LEU A 124 -6.46 -9.82 11.90
CA LEU A 124 -6.53 -10.43 13.24
C LEU A 124 -7.32 -9.56 14.22
N ASP A 125 -7.17 -8.23 14.15
CA ASP A 125 -7.82 -7.28 15.05
C ASP A 125 -8.86 -6.39 14.34
N ASN A 126 -9.14 -6.64 13.05
CA ASN A 126 -10.11 -5.88 12.26
C ASN A 126 -9.87 -4.38 12.33
N SER A 127 -8.65 -3.94 11.98
CA SER A 127 -8.30 -2.52 12.01
C SER A 127 -7.46 -2.09 10.83
N VAL A 128 -7.63 -0.82 10.43
CA VAL A 128 -6.70 -0.11 9.55
C VAL A 128 -6.07 1.02 10.36
N ARG A 129 -4.73 1.08 10.33
CA ARG A 129 -3.99 2.08 11.13
C ARG A 129 -2.88 2.70 10.29
N PHE A 130 -2.70 4.01 10.48
CA PHE A 130 -1.64 4.81 9.91
C PHE A 130 -0.58 5.08 10.97
N TYR A 131 0.66 4.75 10.66
CA TYR A 131 1.81 4.96 11.54
C TYR A 131 2.90 5.76 10.84
N ARG A 132 3.66 6.46 11.66
CA ARG A 132 4.95 7.04 11.36
C ARG A 132 6.02 6.23 12.09
N ALA A 133 7.09 5.89 11.40
CA ALA A 133 8.33 5.41 11.99
C ALA A 133 9.40 6.50 11.85
N GLU A 134 10.04 6.85 12.95
CA GLU A 134 11.17 7.79 13.01
C GLU A 134 12.26 7.19 13.88
N LYS A 135 13.47 7.06 13.33
CA LYS A 135 14.62 6.43 13.99
C LYS A 135 14.27 5.05 14.58
N GLY A 136 13.49 4.28 13.84
CA GLY A 136 13.01 2.95 14.23
C GLY A 136 11.86 2.92 15.25
N LYS A 137 11.42 4.07 15.76
CA LYS A 137 10.29 4.18 16.69
C LYS A 137 8.99 4.41 15.92
N ARG A 138 8.03 3.49 16.07
CA ARG A 138 6.71 3.59 15.45
C ARG A 138 5.71 4.31 16.36
N SER A 139 5.02 5.32 15.82
CA SER A 139 3.95 6.08 16.49
C SER A 139 2.71 6.06 15.62
N GLN A 140 1.54 5.80 16.22
CA GLN A 140 0.27 5.85 15.49
C GLN A 140 -0.14 7.30 15.24
N VAL A 141 -0.52 7.60 14.01
CA VAL A 141 -1.04 8.91 13.59
C VAL A 141 -2.57 8.90 13.60
N ALA A 142 -3.16 7.86 12.99
CA ALA A 142 -4.61 7.70 12.91
C ALA A 142 -4.99 6.23 12.75
N GLY A 143 -6.29 5.93 12.80
CA GLY A 143 -6.78 4.59 12.53
C GLY A 143 -8.28 4.44 12.75
N LYS A 144 -8.81 3.33 12.27
CA LYS A 144 -10.23 2.97 12.39
C LYS A 144 -10.35 1.45 12.52
N GLU A 145 -11.25 1.02 13.38
CA GLU A 145 -11.73 -0.36 13.40
C GLU A 145 -12.60 -0.58 12.17
N THR A 146 -12.27 -1.62 11.40
CA THR A 146 -13.01 -1.98 10.20
C THR A 146 -12.74 -3.44 9.87
N PRO A 147 -13.73 -4.21 9.41
CA PRO A 147 -13.51 -5.60 9.02
C PRO A 147 -12.45 -5.73 7.94
N VAL A 148 -11.52 -6.66 8.15
CA VAL A 148 -10.51 -7.08 7.18
C VAL A 148 -10.55 -8.60 7.11
N GLU A 149 -11.06 -9.13 6.03
CA GLU A 149 -11.24 -10.57 5.89
C GLU A 149 -9.92 -11.29 5.59
N SER A 150 -9.68 -12.42 6.28
CA SER A 150 -8.57 -13.30 5.95
C SER A 150 -8.87 -14.07 4.66
N ASP A 151 -7.79 -14.44 3.93
CA ASP A 151 -7.83 -15.20 2.68
C ASP A 151 -8.64 -14.54 1.56
N LYS A 152 -8.76 -13.22 1.61
CA LYS A 152 -9.44 -12.38 0.62
C LYS A 152 -8.51 -11.29 0.12
N TRP A 153 -8.58 -11.00 -1.17
CA TRP A 153 -7.87 -9.86 -1.74
C TRP A 153 -8.51 -8.55 -1.33
N HIS A 154 -7.68 -7.64 -0.85
CA HIS A 154 -8.05 -6.28 -0.47
C HIS A 154 -7.24 -5.24 -1.26
N SER A 155 -7.80 -4.04 -1.37
CA SER A 155 -7.14 -2.87 -1.94
C SER A 155 -6.99 -1.80 -0.87
N LEU A 156 -5.76 -1.57 -0.41
CA LEU A 156 -5.42 -0.52 0.55
C LEU A 156 -4.90 0.69 -0.22
N ARG A 157 -5.59 1.83 -0.14
CA ARG A 157 -5.22 3.06 -0.86
C ARG A 157 -4.86 4.17 0.11
N VAL A 158 -3.84 4.93 -0.27
CA VAL A 158 -3.43 6.16 0.41
C VAL A 158 -3.31 7.27 -0.63
N ILE A 159 -4.01 8.39 -0.38
CA ILE A 159 -3.75 9.65 -1.07
C ILE A 159 -2.95 10.51 -0.11
N ALA A 160 -1.69 10.78 -0.45
CA ALA A 160 -0.81 11.66 0.31
C ALA A 160 -0.61 12.96 -0.46
N SER A 161 -0.98 14.10 0.12
CA SER A 161 -0.81 15.44 -0.48
C SER A 161 -0.29 16.39 0.59
N ASN A 162 0.95 16.84 0.44
CA ASN A 162 1.65 17.63 1.45
C ASN A 162 1.64 16.96 2.85
N GLU A 163 0.88 17.48 3.79
CA GLU A 163 0.74 17.00 5.17
C GLU A 163 -0.55 16.20 5.38
N SER A 164 -1.42 16.15 4.36
CA SER A 164 -2.73 15.50 4.44
C SER A 164 -2.68 14.11 3.83
N PHE A 165 -3.34 13.18 4.49
CA PHE A 165 -3.44 11.78 4.10
C PHE A 165 -4.90 11.34 4.15
N GLU A 166 -5.37 10.68 3.10
CA GLU A 166 -6.65 9.98 3.09
C GLU A 166 -6.40 8.48 2.91
N VAL A 167 -7.07 7.67 3.70
CA VAL A 167 -6.91 6.22 3.71
C VAL A 167 -8.23 5.54 3.37
N SER A 168 -8.17 4.61 2.42
CA SER A 168 -9.32 3.81 2.00
C SER A 168 -8.97 2.31 2.01
N LEU A 169 -9.96 1.47 2.29
CA LEU A 169 -9.91 0.03 2.12
C LEU A 169 -11.08 -0.41 1.23
N ASP A 170 -10.79 -1.17 0.19
CA ASP A 170 -11.77 -1.72 -0.77
C ASP A 170 -12.72 -0.64 -1.32
N GLY A 171 -12.16 0.52 -1.66
CA GLY A 171 -12.89 1.68 -2.20
C GLY A 171 -13.62 2.54 -1.15
N ASN A 172 -13.71 2.11 0.10
CA ASN A 172 -14.36 2.85 1.16
C ASN A 172 -13.37 3.75 1.90
N VAL A 173 -13.60 5.06 1.92
CA VAL A 173 -12.80 6.02 2.71
C VAL A 173 -13.02 5.74 4.19
N LEU A 174 -11.94 5.52 4.93
CA LEU A 174 -11.98 5.19 6.35
C LEU A 174 -11.72 6.39 7.24
N PHE A 175 -10.67 7.15 6.94
CA PHE A 175 -10.27 8.34 7.69
C PHE A 175 -9.33 9.22 6.89
N SER A 176 -9.23 10.48 7.33
CA SER A 176 -8.17 11.41 6.92
C SER A 176 -7.32 11.76 8.14
N ALA A 177 -6.06 12.13 7.91
CA ALA A 177 -5.11 12.52 8.94
C ALA A 177 -4.15 13.58 8.41
N ASN A 178 -3.51 14.31 9.34
CA ASN A 178 -2.43 15.23 9.02
C ASN A 178 -1.18 14.88 9.82
N ASP A 179 -0.04 14.83 9.16
CA ASP A 179 1.28 14.67 9.78
C ASP A 179 2.35 15.33 8.90
N ARG A 180 3.29 16.04 9.50
CA ARG A 180 4.36 16.79 8.79
C ARG A 180 5.77 16.31 9.13
N SER A 181 5.89 15.19 9.81
CA SER A 181 7.17 14.72 10.35
C SER A 181 8.14 14.27 9.28
N LEU A 182 7.63 13.65 8.21
CA LEU A 182 8.44 13.18 7.08
C LEU A 182 8.05 13.94 5.80
N PRO A 183 8.53 15.20 5.63
CA PRO A 183 8.10 16.04 4.51
C PRO A 183 8.83 15.76 3.19
N GLN A 184 9.89 14.95 3.21
CA GLN A 184 10.71 14.69 2.03
C GLN A 184 10.09 13.60 1.13
N PRO A 185 10.34 13.65 -0.19
CA PRO A 185 10.07 12.52 -1.06
C PRO A 185 10.80 11.27 -0.56
N GLY A 186 10.22 10.10 -0.74
CA GLY A 186 10.84 8.84 -0.36
C GLY A 186 10.29 7.67 -1.15
N ALA A 187 10.91 6.51 -0.98
CA ALA A 187 10.57 5.28 -1.67
C ALA A 187 9.21 4.72 -1.23
N MET A 188 8.67 3.84 -2.08
CA MET A 188 7.43 3.11 -1.85
C MET A 188 7.73 1.64 -1.59
N GLY A 189 6.78 0.90 -1.03
CA GLY A 189 6.96 -0.53 -0.84
C GLY A 189 5.86 -1.19 -0.03
N VAL A 190 6.18 -2.35 0.50
CA VAL A 190 5.29 -3.13 1.37
C VAL A 190 5.90 -3.36 2.74
N TRP A 191 5.03 -3.61 3.69
CA TRP A 191 5.37 -3.74 5.10
C TRP A 191 4.58 -4.91 5.72
N SER A 192 5.23 -5.64 6.60
CA SER A 192 4.62 -6.72 7.37
C SER A 192 4.90 -6.57 8.86
N GLN A 193 4.29 -7.42 9.70
CA GLN A 193 4.50 -7.43 11.15
C GLN A 193 4.52 -8.86 11.67
N ALA A 194 5.47 -9.12 12.57
CA ALA A 194 5.58 -10.37 13.32
C ALA A 194 5.53 -11.60 12.40
N ASP A 195 4.62 -12.54 12.70
CA ASP A 195 4.41 -13.80 11.99
C ASP A 195 3.36 -13.74 10.87
N SER A 196 3.02 -12.54 10.40
CA SER A 196 2.05 -12.38 9.32
C SER A 196 2.50 -13.07 8.04
N VAL A 197 1.63 -13.89 7.47
CA VAL A 197 1.77 -14.42 6.11
C VAL A 197 0.74 -13.73 5.23
N THR A 198 1.24 -12.92 4.31
CA THR A 198 0.40 -12.09 3.42
C THR A 198 0.96 -12.15 2.01
N ARG A 199 0.10 -12.32 1.02
CA ARG A 199 0.45 -12.16 -0.39
C ARG A 199 0.25 -10.71 -0.80
N TYR A 200 1.26 -10.15 -1.47
CA TYR A 200 1.23 -8.81 -2.03
C TYR A 200 1.26 -8.91 -3.54
N GLY A 201 0.21 -8.40 -4.16
CA GLY A 201 0.03 -8.41 -5.62
C GLY A 201 0.62 -7.14 -6.24
N SER A 202 -0.24 -6.26 -6.78
CA SER A 202 0.19 -5.01 -7.41
C SER A 202 0.31 -3.86 -6.42
N LEU A 203 1.35 -3.04 -6.62
CA LEU A 203 1.47 -1.70 -6.05
C LEU A 203 1.35 -0.69 -7.21
N LEU A 204 0.25 0.05 -7.22
CA LEU A 204 -0.06 1.08 -8.22
C LEU A 204 0.23 2.44 -7.63
N VAL A 205 0.85 3.32 -8.41
CA VAL A 205 1.26 4.66 -7.99
C VAL A 205 0.91 5.67 -9.07
N GLY A 206 0.24 6.75 -8.70
CA GLY A 206 -0.15 7.82 -9.60
C GLY A 206 -0.03 9.20 -8.95
N PRO A 207 -0.20 10.27 -9.73
CA PRO A 207 -0.26 11.62 -9.21
C PRO A 207 -1.56 11.83 -8.41
N VAL A 208 -1.48 12.73 -7.44
CA VAL A 208 -2.69 13.20 -6.73
C VAL A 208 -3.52 14.07 -7.69
N MET A 209 -4.76 13.66 -7.91
CA MET A 209 -5.72 14.45 -8.70
C MET A 209 -6.16 15.65 -7.86
N LYS A 210 -6.05 16.85 -8.44
CA LYS A 210 -6.54 18.11 -7.84
C LYS A 210 -7.98 18.37 -8.25
#